data_839e5f77e417d2d0a3cd69e5a6660c01
#
_entry.id   839e5f77e417d2d0a3cd69e5a6660c01
#
_cell.length_a   1.000
_cell.length_b   1.000
_cell.length_c   1.000
_cell.angle_alpha   90.00
_cell.angle_beta   90.00
_cell.angle_gamma   90.00
#
_symmetry.space_group_name_H-M   'P 1'
#
loop_
_entity.id
_entity.type
_entity.pdbx_description
1 polymer ?
#
loop_
_entity_poly.entity_id
_entity_poly.type
_entity_poly.pdbx_seq_one_letter_code
_entity_poly.pdbx_strand_id
1 'polypeptide(L)'
;MALVVNTNIASLQSQYSLSQSRSALEQAMERLSSGSRINSAGDDAAGLSISTRMDSQIRGLEAAISNANDGISLLQTAEGAMEEITAMLQRMRELAVQSSNGVNNASDREALNAEAQQLLSEIDRVVGDTTFNNQAILDGSMRTQLQIGAEAGQSLAVNLGNLSTYALGGNIASTSAQVQREASISGSAVGSTSGGFIQEPNRTCASRRVSIGS
;
A
#
# COMPACT_ATOMS: atom_id res chain seq x y z
N MET A 1 -40.55 69.77 -36.52
CA MET A 1 -40.68 68.47 -35.83
C MET A 1 -42.12 68.06 -35.99
N ALA A 2 -42.40 66.99 -36.73
CA ALA A 2 -43.71 66.44 -36.88
C ALA A 2 -44.08 65.75 -35.54
N LEU A 3 -45.06 66.31 -34.85
CA LEU A 3 -45.65 65.63 -33.68
C LEU A 3 -46.53 64.49 -34.17
N VAL A 4 -45.98 63.27 -34.15
CA VAL A 4 -46.74 62.05 -34.42
C VAL A 4 -47.54 61.75 -33.17
N VAL A 5 -48.80 62.01 -33.19
CA VAL A 5 -49.73 61.93 -32.04
C VAL A 5 -49.96 60.50 -31.59
N ASN A 6 -49.72 59.50 -32.43
CA ASN A 6 -49.94 58.08 -32.12
C ASN A 6 -48.69 57.26 -31.67
N THR A 7 -47.52 57.87 -31.67
CA THR A 7 -46.30 57.16 -31.24
C THR A 7 -45.39 58.07 -30.45
N ASN A 8 -45.44 58.00 -29.14
CA ASN A 8 -44.57 58.79 -28.27
C ASN A 8 -43.18 58.08 -28.15
N ILE A 9 -42.24 58.45 -29.05
CA ILE A 9 -40.87 57.90 -29.12
C ILE A 9 -40.14 58.09 -27.81
N ALA A 10 -40.34 59.20 -27.09
CA ALA A 10 -39.72 59.46 -25.79
C ALA A 10 -40.22 58.48 -24.70
N SER A 11 -41.50 58.09 -24.72
CA SER A 11 -42.10 57.13 -23.80
C SER A 11 -41.53 55.71 -24.14
N LEU A 12 -41.46 55.32 -25.40
CA LEU A 12 -40.85 54.01 -25.82
C LEU A 12 -39.38 53.93 -25.44
N GLN A 13 -38.61 54.99 -25.63
CA GLN A 13 -37.20 55.05 -25.22
C GLN A 13 -37.06 54.92 -23.70
N SER A 14 -37.94 55.57 -22.93
CA SER A 14 -37.94 55.45 -21.46
C SER A 14 -38.29 54.01 -20.99
N GLN A 15 -39.28 53.39 -21.64
CA GLN A 15 -39.64 51.98 -21.37
C GLN A 15 -38.50 51.01 -21.71
N TYR A 16 -37.83 51.24 -22.85
CA TYR A 16 -36.66 50.46 -23.22
C TYR A 16 -35.52 50.59 -22.20
N SER A 17 -35.17 51.80 -21.80
CA SER A 17 -34.14 52.05 -20.78
C SER A 17 -34.50 51.44 -19.41
N LEU A 18 -35.79 51.48 -19.03
CA LEU A 18 -36.27 50.84 -17.82
C LEU A 18 -36.19 49.32 -17.89
N SER A 19 -36.55 48.73 -19.03
CA SER A 19 -36.41 47.27 -19.24
C SER A 19 -34.97 46.83 -19.17
N GLN A 20 -34.04 47.59 -19.78
CA GLN A 20 -32.62 47.30 -19.72
C GLN A 20 -32.06 47.39 -18.29
N SER A 21 -32.49 48.45 -17.53
CA SER A 21 -32.08 48.59 -16.13
C SER A 21 -32.62 47.48 -15.23
N ARG A 22 -33.85 47.00 -15.50
CA ARG A 22 -34.42 45.84 -14.79
C ARG A 22 -33.63 44.57 -15.06
N SER A 23 -33.33 44.28 -16.31
CA SER A 23 -32.52 43.11 -16.68
C SER A 23 -31.13 43.13 -16.03
N ALA A 24 -30.47 44.30 -16.02
CA ALA A 24 -29.18 44.45 -15.34
C ALA A 24 -29.28 44.25 -13.82
N LEU A 25 -30.36 44.73 -13.21
CA LEU A 25 -30.63 44.53 -11.78
C LEU A 25 -30.89 43.05 -11.46
N GLU A 26 -31.72 42.37 -12.25
CA GLU A 26 -31.99 40.92 -12.09
C GLU A 26 -30.71 40.11 -12.18
N GLN A 27 -29.83 40.36 -13.15
CA GLN A 27 -28.53 39.68 -13.27
C GLN A 27 -27.61 39.99 -12.09
N ALA A 28 -27.60 41.27 -11.59
CA ALA A 28 -26.81 41.62 -10.42
C ALA A 28 -27.30 40.89 -9.14
N MET A 29 -28.64 40.80 -8.98
CA MET A 29 -29.26 40.07 -7.87
C MET A 29 -28.99 38.57 -7.93
N GLU A 30 -29.04 37.97 -9.11
CA GLU A 30 -28.71 36.57 -9.32
C GLU A 30 -27.25 36.29 -8.96
N ARG A 31 -26.30 37.12 -9.39
CA ARG A 31 -24.88 37.03 -9.04
C ARG A 31 -24.63 37.18 -7.54
N LEU A 32 -25.35 38.11 -6.91
CA LEU A 32 -25.22 38.35 -5.46
C LEU A 32 -25.78 37.15 -4.66
N SER A 33 -26.91 36.61 -5.10
CA SER A 33 -27.58 35.49 -4.44
C SER A 33 -26.78 34.18 -4.58
N SER A 34 -26.20 33.92 -5.76
CA SER A 34 -25.39 32.71 -6.02
C SER A 34 -23.97 32.85 -5.50
N GLY A 35 -23.47 34.07 -5.28
CA GLY A 35 -22.06 34.34 -4.99
C GLY A 35 -21.11 34.08 -6.17
N SER A 36 -21.64 33.75 -7.35
CA SER A 36 -20.89 33.43 -8.55
C SER A 36 -21.08 34.46 -9.64
N ARG A 37 -20.03 34.85 -10.33
CA ARG A 37 -20.08 35.78 -11.44
C ARG A 37 -20.73 35.19 -12.69
N ILE A 38 -20.54 33.88 -12.90
CA ILE A 38 -21.00 33.09 -14.05
C ILE A 38 -21.97 32.04 -13.49
N ASN A 39 -23.27 32.21 -13.78
CA ASN A 39 -24.34 31.33 -13.31
C ASN A 39 -24.89 30.43 -14.43
N SER A 40 -24.85 30.95 -15.65
CA SER A 40 -25.39 30.23 -16.81
C SER A 40 -24.43 30.28 -18.00
N ALA A 41 -24.63 29.36 -18.94
CA ALA A 41 -23.88 29.35 -20.19
C ALA A 41 -24.15 30.62 -21.04
N GLY A 42 -25.29 31.32 -20.76
CA GLY A 42 -25.62 32.59 -21.40
C GLY A 42 -24.74 33.77 -20.94
N ASP A 43 -24.16 33.70 -19.72
CA ASP A 43 -23.26 34.73 -19.20
C ASP A 43 -21.85 34.61 -19.80
N ASP A 44 -21.30 33.38 -19.82
CA ASP A 44 -20.00 33.09 -20.38
C ASP A 44 -19.84 31.56 -20.53
N ALA A 45 -20.11 31.03 -21.71
CA ALA A 45 -20.04 29.61 -21.99
C ALA A 45 -18.60 29.05 -21.89
N ALA A 46 -17.59 29.83 -22.28
CA ALA A 46 -16.19 29.42 -22.19
C ALA A 46 -15.72 29.40 -20.72
N GLY A 47 -16.02 30.45 -19.97
CA GLY A 47 -15.69 30.56 -18.55
C GLY A 47 -16.37 29.47 -17.72
N LEU A 48 -17.64 29.17 -17.99
CA LEU A 48 -18.37 28.10 -17.31
C LEU A 48 -17.75 26.72 -17.58
N SER A 49 -17.38 26.41 -18.82
CA SER A 49 -16.70 25.17 -19.18
C SER A 49 -15.36 25.01 -18.46
N ILE A 50 -14.57 26.07 -18.40
CA ILE A 50 -13.27 26.09 -17.71
C ILE A 50 -13.48 25.91 -16.20
N SER A 51 -14.42 26.65 -15.60
CA SER A 51 -14.73 26.57 -14.18
C SER A 51 -15.17 25.15 -13.78
N THR A 52 -16.12 24.57 -14.52
CA THR A 52 -16.61 23.20 -14.27
C THR A 52 -15.48 22.16 -14.34
N ARG A 53 -14.57 22.31 -15.31
CA ARG A 53 -13.40 21.42 -15.41
C ARG A 53 -12.44 21.62 -14.23
N MET A 54 -12.19 22.87 -13.83
CA MET A 54 -11.36 23.16 -12.67
C MET A 54 -11.97 22.63 -11.37
N ASP A 55 -13.28 22.80 -11.18
CA ASP A 55 -13.99 22.24 -10.02
C ASP A 55 -13.89 20.71 -9.96
N SER A 56 -14.02 20.06 -11.10
CA SER A 56 -13.80 18.61 -11.19
C SER A 56 -12.36 18.21 -10.82
N GLN A 57 -11.36 18.98 -11.28
CA GLN A 57 -9.96 18.73 -10.92
C GLN A 57 -9.71 18.99 -9.44
N ILE A 58 -10.26 20.06 -8.86
CA ILE A 58 -10.13 20.36 -7.43
C ILE A 58 -10.71 19.24 -6.58
N ARG A 59 -11.93 18.80 -6.88
CA ARG A 59 -12.56 17.67 -6.17
C ARG A 59 -11.77 16.36 -6.32
N GLY A 60 -11.22 16.14 -7.52
CA GLY A 60 -10.34 15.01 -7.76
C GLY A 60 -9.05 15.06 -6.93
N LEU A 61 -8.45 16.25 -6.79
CA LEU A 61 -7.26 16.46 -5.96
C LEU A 61 -7.57 16.35 -4.46
N GLU A 62 -8.73 16.85 -4.00
CA GLU A 62 -9.19 16.68 -2.62
C GLU A 62 -9.35 15.19 -2.26
N ALA A 63 -9.98 14.42 -3.14
CA ALA A 63 -10.08 12.97 -2.98
C ALA A 63 -8.69 12.30 -2.99
N ALA A 64 -7.79 12.73 -3.86
CA ALA A 64 -6.42 12.23 -3.93
C ALA A 64 -5.63 12.52 -2.64
N ILE A 65 -5.80 13.68 -2.03
CA ILE A 65 -5.21 14.04 -0.73
C ILE A 65 -5.76 13.12 0.38
N SER A 66 -7.07 12.86 0.38
CA SER A 66 -7.67 11.91 1.34
C SER A 66 -7.07 10.51 1.17
N ASN A 67 -7.00 10.00 -0.05
CA ASN A 67 -6.41 8.70 -0.36
C ASN A 67 -4.92 8.63 0.04
N ALA A 68 -4.17 9.72 -0.14
CA ALA A 68 -2.78 9.81 0.29
C ALA A 68 -2.65 9.73 1.82
N ASN A 69 -3.53 10.38 2.56
CA ASN A 69 -3.56 10.32 4.01
C ASN A 69 -3.92 8.90 4.51
N ASP A 70 -4.86 8.22 3.83
CA ASP A 70 -5.18 6.83 4.12
C ASP A 70 -3.97 5.92 3.88
N GLY A 71 -3.23 6.17 2.79
CA GLY A 71 -1.98 5.47 2.50
C GLY A 71 -0.90 5.70 3.55
N ILE A 72 -0.75 6.93 4.04
CA ILE A 72 0.19 7.27 5.12
C ILE A 72 -0.21 6.53 6.40
N SER A 73 -1.49 6.51 6.74
CA SER A 73 -1.99 5.83 7.94
C SER A 73 -1.75 4.32 7.89
N LEU A 74 -1.92 3.72 6.69
CA LEU A 74 -1.59 2.32 6.44
C LEU A 74 -0.10 2.05 6.63
N LEU A 75 0.77 2.89 6.06
CA LEU A 75 2.22 2.73 6.18
C LEU A 75 2.69 2.91 7.63
N GLN A 76 2.12 3.84 8.39
CA GLN A 76 2.42 4.02 9.81
C GLN A 76 2.01 2.80 10.65
N THR A 77 0.87 2.18 10.33
CA THR A 77 0.44 0.93 10.98
C THR A 77 1.43 -0.21 10.68
N ALA A 78 1.86 -0.32 9.42
CA ALA A 78 2.86 -1.31 9.03
C ALA A 78 4.22 -1.05 9.67
N GLU A 79 4.66 0.21 9.75
CA GLU A 79 5.92 0.64 10.38
C GLU A 79 5.95 0.26 11.85
N GLY A 80 4.88 0.53 12.61
CA GLY A 80 4.80 0.14 14.02
C GLY A 80 4.92 -1.37 14.23
N ALA A 81 4.23 -2.17 13.42
CA ALA A 81 4.36 -3.62 13.50
C ALA A 81 5.76 -4.13 13.09
N MET A 82 6.38 -3.52 12.07
CA MET A 82 7.75 -3.85 11.66
C MET A 82 8.79 -3.50 12.72
N GLU A 83 8.58 -2.45 13.51
CA GLU A 83 9.44 -2.08 14.63
C GLU A 83 9.41 -3.17 15.72
N GLU A 84 8.22 -3.66 16.08
CA GLU A 84 8.06 -4.79 17.02
C GLU A 84 8.74 -6.07 16.50
N ILE A 85 8.53 -6.41 15.23
CA ILE A 85 9.19 -7.58 14.60
C ILE A 85 10.71 -7.41 14.65
N THR A 86 11.22 -6.21 14.37
CA THR A 86 12.66 -5.92 14.41
C THR A 86 13.23 -6.11 15.80
N ALA A 87 12.52 -5.67 16.85
CA ALA A 87 12.93 -5.87 18.23
C ALA A 87 12.99 -7.36 18.59
N MET A 88 11.98 -8.15 18.18
CA MET A 88 11.98 -9.60 18.38
C MET A 88 13.12 -10.31 17.65
N LEU A 89 13.41 -9.92 16.39
CA LEU A 89 14.54 -10.47 15.63
C LEU A 89 15.90 -10.12 16.27
N GLN A 90 16.06 -8.92 16.84
CA GLN A 90 17.25 -8.56 17.58
C GLN A 90 17.39 -9.42 18.83
N ARG A 91 16.32 -9.66 19.57
CA ARG A 91 16.32 -10.56 20.73
C ARG A 91 16.67 -12.00 20.34
N MET A 92 16.12 -12.50 19.24
CA MET A 92 16.47 -13.82 18.71
C MET A 92 17.98 -13.91 18.35
N ARG A 93 18.53 -12.84 17.79
CA ARG A 93 19.97 -12.78 17.51
C ARG A 93 20.82 -12.85 18.79
N GLU A 94 20.41 -12.17 19.85
CA GLU A 94 21.07 -12.25 21.15
C GLU A 94 21.05 -13.68 21.70
N LEU A 95 19.87 -14.33 21.65
CA LEU A 95 19.73 -15.72 22.09
C LEU A 95 20.59 -16.68 21.26
N ALA A 96 20.70 -16.46 19.95
CA ALA A 96 21.54 -17.26 19.08
C ALA A 96 23.04 -17.10 19.43
N VAL A 97 23.50 -15.87 19.68
CA VAL A 97 24.88 -15.60 20.13
C VAL A 97 25.13 -16.24 21.50
N GLN A 98 24.18 -16.14 22.42
CA GLN A 98 24.27 -16.75 23.75
C GLN A 98 24.34 -18.28 23.64
N SER A 99 23.48 -18.89 22.79
CA SER A 99 23.45 -20.34 22.57
C SER A 99 24.75 -20.88 21.95
N SER A 100 25.44 -20.08 21.13
CA SER A 100 26.72 -20.45 20.51
C SER A 100 27.90 -20.50 21.48
N ASN A 101 27.72 -19.99 22.72
CA ASN A 101 28.77 -20.05 23.74
C ASN A 101 29.00 -21.50 24.20
N GLY A 102 30.24 -21.96 24.15
CA GLY A 102 30.64 -23.32 24.54
C GLY A 102 30.48 -23.67 26.04
N VAL A 103 30.17 -22.65 26.89
CA VAL A 103 29.93 -22.87 28.33
C VAL A 103 28.51 -23.41 28.58
N ASN A 104 27.57 -23.21 27.65
CA ASN A 104 26.19 -23.67 27.79
C ASN A 104 26.08 -25.16 27.57
N ASN A 105 25.37 -25.83 28.50
CA ASN A 105 25.03 -27.22 28.39
C ASN A 105 23.83 -27.48 27.45
N ALA A 106 23.46 -28.72 27.21
CA ALA A 106 22.32 -29.04 26.33
C ALA A 106 20.97 -28.53 26.84
N SER A 107 20.77 -28.58 28.15
CA SER A 107 19.54 -28.08 28.77
C SER A 107 19.41 -26.54 28.67
N ASP A 108 20.52 -25.83 28.83
CA ASP A 108 20.53 -24.37 28.66
C ASP A 108 20.21 -23.97 27.22
N ARG A 109 20.75 -24.67 26.25
CA ARG A 109 20.44 -24.45 24.81
C ARG A 109 18.99 -24.77 24.47
N GLU A 110 18.41 -25.80 25.10
CA GLU A 110 17.00 -26.16 24.92
C GLU A 110 16.09 -25.04 25.48
N ALA A 111 16.42 -24.46 26.64
CA ALA A 111 15.71 -23.33 27.19
C ALA A 111 15.77 -22.09 26.30
N LEU A 112 16.97 -21.76 25.77
CA LEU A 112 17.16 -20.66 24.84
C LEU A 112 16.39 -20.87 23.51
N ASN A 113 16.36 -22.14 23.03
CA ASN A 113 15.58 -22.48 21.84
C ASN A 113 14.08 -22.38 22.09
N ALA A 114 13.58 -22.74 23.29
CA ALA A 114 12.18 -22.57 23.63
C ALA A 114 11.77 -21.08 23.65
N GLU A 115 12.63 -20.19 24.17
CA GLU A 115 12.41 -18.74 24.11
C GLU A 115 12.39 -18.25 22.66
N ALA A 116 13.33 -18.70 21.81
CA ALA A 116 13.35 -18.34 20.42
C ALA A 116 12.10 -18.80 19.65
N GLN A 117 11.57 -19.97 19.95
CA GLN A 117 10.31 -20.46 19.35
C GLN A 117 9.11 -19.63 19.78
N GLN A 118 9.07 -19.15 21.03
CA GLN A 118 8.01 -18.24 21.48
C GLN A 118 8.07 -16.90 20.73
N LEU A 119 9.27 -16.35 20.54
CA LEU A 119 9.45 -15.12 19.78
C LEU A 119 9.02 -15.29 18.30
N LEU A 120 9.27 -16.43 17.69
CA LEU A 120 8.81 -16.73 16.34
C LEU A 120 7.28 -16.84 16.26
N SER A 121 6.66 -17.50 17.23
CA SER A 121 5.20 -17.58 17.32
C SER A 121 4.58 -16.18 17.50
N GLU A 122 5.26 -15.31 18.23
CA GLU A 122 4.83 -13.94 18.42
C GLU A 122 4.98 -13.09 17.15
N ILE A 123 6.06 -13.29 16.39
CA ILE A 123 6.20 -12.66 15.07
C ILE A 123 5.06 -13.06 14.14
N ASP A 124 4.74 -14.37 14.05
CA ASP A 124 3.64 -14.84 13.21
C ASP A 124 2.29 -14.30 13.69
N ARG A 125 2.09 -14.14 15.01
CA ARG A 125 0.90 -13.51 15.56
C ARG A 125 0.82 -12.03 15.16
N VAL A 126 1.89 -11.26 15.32
CA VAL A 126 1.93 -9.85 14.92
C VAL A 126 1.66 -9.68 13.43
N VAL A 127 2.26 -10.53 12.59
CA VAL A 127 2.02 -10.52 11.14
C VAL A 127 0.56 -10.81 10.79
N GLY A 128 -0.06 -11.76 11.48
CA GLY A 128 -1.45 -12.15 11.24
C GLY A 128 -2.47 -11.15 11.78
N ASP A 129 -2.21 -10.59 12.96
CA ASP A 129 -3.12 -9.69 13.65
C ASP A 129 -3.05 -8.24 13.15
N THR A 130 -1.93 -7.86 12.50
CA THR A 130 -1.78 -6.50 11.96
C THR A 130 -2.62 -6.33 10.71
N THR A 131 -3.77 -5.69 10.89
CA THR A 131 -4.73 -5.43 9.81
C THR A 131 -5.01 -3.94 9.68
N PHE A 132 -5.23 -3.48 8.46
CA PHE A 132 -5.73 -2.15 8.16
C PHE A 132 -7.04 -2.29 7.37
N ASN A 133 -8.11 -1.67 7.86
CA ASN A 133 -9.45 -1.81 7.27
C ASN A 133 -9.85 -3.29 7.04
N ASN A 134 -9.57 -4.15 8.02
CA ASN A 134 -9.85 -5.59 8.00
C ASN A 134 -9.09 -6.39 6.92
N GLN A 135 -8.00 -5.83 6.37
CA GLN A 135 -7.09 -6.50 5.44
C GLN A 135 -5.74 -6.70 6.11
N ALA A 136 -5.19 -7.91 6.06
CA ALA A 136 -3.83 -8.18 6.52
C ALA A 136 -2.84 -7.43 5.64
N ILE A 137 -1.85 -6.76 6.26
CA ILE A 137 -0.93 -5.90 5.53
C ILE A 137 0.49 -6.45 5.46
N LEU A 138 0.85 -7.42 6.31
CA LEU A 138 2.21 -7.96 6.44
C LEU A 138 2.36 -9.41 5.94
N ASP A 139 1.29 -10.03 5.46
CA ASP A 139 1.29 -11.41 4.96
C ASP A 139 1.79 -11.54 3.50
N GLY A 140 2.08 -10.41 2.84
CA GLY A 140 2.51 -10.34 1.44
C GLY A 140 1.37 -10.49 0.42
N SER A 141 0.12 -10.62 0.86
CA SER A 141 -1.04 -10.68 -0.02
C SER A 141 -1.46 -9.29 -0.50
N MET A 142 -1.09 -8.25 0.25
CA MET A 142 -1.51 -6.89 0.01
C MET A 142 -0.80 -6.27 -1.19
N ARG A 143 -1.61 -5.93 -2.19
CA ARG A 143 -1.20 -5.14 -3.37
C ARG A 143 -2.20 -4.02 -3.54
N THR A 144 -1.91 -2.87 -2.94
CA THR A 144 -2.83 -1.72 -2.99
C THR A 144 -2.27 -0.66 -3.90
N GLN A 145 -3.14 -0.15 -4.78
CA GLN A 145 -2.87 1.03 -5.59
C GLN A 145 -3.64 2.21 -5.01
N LEU A 146 -2.92 3.22 -4.57
CA LEU A 146 -3.49 4.46 -4.06
C LEU A 146 -3.56 5.46 -5.21
N GLN A 147 -4.76 5.93 -5.53
CA GLN A 147 -4.94 7.01 -6.50
C GLN A 147 -4.58 8.34 -5.82
N ILE A 148 -3.45 8.92 -6.20
CA ILE A 148 -2.88 10.15 -5.62
C ILE A 148 -3.01 11.37 -6.53
N GLY A 149 -3.75 11.25 -7.63
CA GLY A 149 -3.97 12.35 -8.56
C GLY A 149 -5.38 12.34 -9.14
N ALA A 150 -5.76 13.45 -9.76
CA ALA A 150 -7.10 13.64 -10.34
C ALA A 150 -7.30 12.89 -11.67
N GLU A 151 -6.22 12.41 -12.31
CA GLU A 151 -6.28 11.75 -13.61
C GLU A 151 -5.97 10.26 -13.51
N ALA A 152 -6.49 9.48 -14.46
CA ALA A 152 -6.23 8.05 -14.55
C ALA A 152 -4.72 7.78 -14.73
N GLY A 153 -4.18 6.81 -13.99
CA GLY A 153 -2.78 6.44 -14.03
C GLY A 153 -1.88 7.19 -13.03
N GLN A 154 -2.39 8.18 -12.33
CA GLN A 154 -1.66 8.85 -11.23
C GLN A 154 -1.84 8.07 -9.93
N SER A 155 -1.40 6.82 -9.91
CA SER A 155 -1.50 5.93 -8.76
C SER A 155 -0.12 5.55 -8.21
N LEU A 156 -0.05 5.39 -6.89
CA LEU A 156 1.10 4.85 -6.17
C LEU A 156 0.81 3.40 -5.80
N ALA A 157 1.63 2.48 -6.28
CA ALA A 157 1.53 1.09 -5.86
C ALA A 157 2.30 0.89 -4.54
N VAL A 158 1.61 0.45 -3.51
CA VAL A 158 2.20 0.06 -2.22
C VAL A 158 2.16 -1.46 -2.14
N ASN A 159 3.35 -2.06 -2.08
CA ASN A 159 3.51 -3.50 -1.92
C ASN A 159 4.35 -3.74 -0.66
N LEU A 160 3.77 -4.39 0.33
CA LEU A 160 4.46 -4.84 1.53
C LEU A 160 4.85 -6.31 1.32
N GLY A 161 6.10 -6.64 1.63
CA GLY A 161 6.60 -8.02 1.56
C GLY A 161 5.96 -8.90 2.63
N ASN A 162 6.02 -10.21 2.42
CA ASN A 162 5.64 -11.18 3.45
C ASN A 162 6.71 -11.20 4.55
N LEU A 163 6.30 -10.89 5.78
CA LEU A 163 7.14 -10.87 6.98
C LEU A 163 6.88 -12.07 7.91
N SER A 164 6.11 -13.08 7.46
CA SER A 164 5.92 -14.30 8.24
C SER A 164 7.27 -15.01 8.47
N THR A 165 7.35 -15.76 9.55
CA THR A 165 8.56 -16.54 9.90
C THR A 165 8.97 -17.47 8.78
N TYR A 166 8.02 -18.04 8.02
CA TYR A 166 8.27 -18.86 6.85
C TYR A 166 9.01 -18.08 5.74
N ALA A 167 8.62 -16.84 5.47
CA ALA A 167 9.24 -16.00 4.44
C ALA A 167 10.62 -15.49 4.86
N LEU A 168 10.83 -15.28 6.17
CA LEU A 168 12.12 -14.87 6.75
C LEU A 168 13.13 -16.03 6.88
N GLY A 169 12.79 -17.23 6.43
CA GLY A 169 13.66 -18.42 6.48
C GLY A 169 13.50 -19.23 7.76
N GLY A 170 12.51 -18.89 8.60
CA GLY A 170 12.22 -19.57 9.86
C GLY A 170 11.49 -20.91 9.70
N ASN A 171 11.84 -21.75 8.75
CA ASN A 171 11.32 -23.12 8.74
C ASN A 171 11.99 -23.96 9.83
N ILE A 172 11.58 -23.75 11.09
CA ILE A 172 12.16 -24.39 12.28
C ILE A 172 11.87 -25.89 12.33
N ALA A 173 10.83 -26.34 11.63
CA ALA A 173 10.54 -27.76 11.54
C ALA A 173 11.68 -28.54 10.83
N SER A 174 12.47 -27.88 9.96
CA SER A 174 13.65 -28.48 9.34
C SER A 174 14.93 -28.29 10.17
N THR A 175 15.02 -27.22 10.97
CA THR A 175 16.24 -26.91 11.74
C THR A 175 16.38 -27.81 12.96
N SER A 176 15.29 -28.19 13.63
CA SER A 176 15.33 -29.18 14.70
C SER A 176 15.71 -30.56 14.19
N ALA A 177 15.25 -30.95 12.99
CA ALA A 177 15.64 -32.20 12.34
C ALA A 177 17.08 -32.16 11.83
N GLN A 178 17.61 -31.01 11.41
CA GLN A 178 19.02 -30.85 10.98
C GLN A 178 19.97 -30.83 12.18
N VAL A 179 19.63 -30.13 13.26
CA VAL A 179 20.43 -30.15 14.50
C VAL A 179 20.45 -31.53 15.13
N GLN A 180 19.35 -32.29 15.09
CA GLN A 180 19.34 -33.68 15.51
C GLN A 180 20.14 -34.60 14.57
N ARG A 181 20.16 -34.34 13.27
CA ARG A 181 21.01 -35.08 12.31
C ARG A 181 22.48 -34.80 12.51
N GLU A 182 22.90 -33.56 12.71
CA GLU A 182 24.30 -33.22 12.98
C GLU A 182 24.77 -33.77 14.34
N ALA A 183 23.91 -33.73 15.36
CA ALA A 183 24.22 -34.35 16.65
C ALA A 183 24.34 -35.88 16.56
N SER A 184 23.54 -36.54 15.71
CA SER A 184 23.64 -37.99 15.49
C SER A 184 24.84 -38.38 14.62
N ILE A 185 25.29 -37.51 13.70
CA ILE A 185 26.49 -37.74 12.89
C ILE A 185 27.77 -37.61 13.74
N SER A 186 27.84 -36.63 14.64
CA SER A 186 28.97 -36.47 15.55
C SER A 186 29.07 -37.56 16.63
N GLY A 187 27.94 -38.18 16.97
CA GLY A 187 27.89 -39.30 17.93
C GLY A 187 28.22 -40.66 17.33
N SER A 188 28.19 -40.82 15.99
CA SER A 188 28.42 -42.10 15.29
C SER A 188 29.82 -42.24 14.66
N ALA A 189 30.71 -41.26 14.86
CA ALA A 189 32.04 -41.26 14.25
C ALA A 189 33.10 -42.02 15.05
N VAL A 190 32.71 -42.81 16.07
CA VAL A 190 33.61 -43.72 16.76
C VAL A 190 33.03 -45.13 16.65
N GLY A 191 33.36 -45.81 15.55
CA GLY A 191 33.18 -47.25 15.45
C GLY A 191 32.38 -47.73 14.25
N SER A 192 33.06 -48.00 13.18
CA SER A 192 32.87 -49.07 12.21
C SER A 192 33.17 -48.61 10.78
N THR A 193 34.34 -48.97 10.31
CA THR A 193 34.69 -49.07 8.89
C THR A 193 33.87 -50.19 8.27
N SER A 194 32.82 -49.87 7.51
CA SER A 194 32.37 -50.69 6.40
C SER A 194 31.54 -49.86 5.44
N GLY A 195 31.91 -49.92 4.16
CA GLY A 195 31.47 -49.10 3.05
C GLY A 195 29.96 -48.95 2.93
N GLY A 196 29.54 -47.73 2.76
CA GLY A 196 28.18 -47.34 2.44
C GLY A 196 28.21 -46.16 1.50
N PHE A 197 27.85 -46.43 0.29
CA PHE A 197 27.66 -45.56 -0.85
C PHE A 197 26.94 -44.25 -0.49
N ILE A 198 27.53 -43.10 -0.78
CA ILE A 198 26.88 -41.81 -0.67
C ILE A 198 25.98 -41.66 -1.88
N GLN A 199 24.66 -41.73 -1.66
CA GLN A 199 23.66 -41.45 -2.66
C GLN A 199 23.41 -39.94 -2.64
N GLU A 200 23.91 -39.26 -3.67
CA GLU A 200 23.62 -37.83 -3.87
C GLU A 200 22.11 -37.60 -4.10
N PRO A 201 21.52 -36.52 -3.56
CA PRO A 201 20.14 -36.13 -3.86
C PRO A 201 20.06 -35.61 -5.30
N ASN A 202 19.26 -36.31 -6.06
CA ASN A 202 18.64 -36.09 -7.36
C ASN A 202 18.74 -34.65 -7.92
N ARG A 203 19.75 -34.40 -8.75
CA ARG A 203 19.72 -33.34 -9.74
C ARG A 203 19.06 -33.90 -10.99
N THR A 204 17.81 -33.51 -11.25
CA THR A 204 17.18 -33.71 -12.55
C THR A 204 17.90 -32.87 -13.60
N CYS A 205 18.92 -33.48 -14.22
CA CYS A 205 19.57 -32.96 -15.40
C CYS A 205 18.75 -33.41 -16.62
N ALA A 206 18.08 -32.45 -17.25
CA ALA A 206 17.44 -32.65 -18.55
C ALA A 206 18.49 -33.09 -19.57
N SER A 207 18.41 -34.35 -20.03
CA SER A 207 19.25 -34.89 -21.07
C SER A 207 18.92 -34.24 -22.41
N ARG A 208 19.78 -33.35 -22.85
CA ARG A 208 19.79 -32.85 -24.23
C ARG A 208 20.48 -33.95 -25.09
N ARG A 209 19.67 -34.70 -25.82
CA ARG A 209 20.14 -35.68 -26.78
C ARG A 209 20.71 -34.94 -28.00
N VAL A 210 22.03 -34.93 -28.14
CA VAL A 210 22.69 -34.52 -29.38
C VAL A 210 22.76 -35.77 -30.28
N SER A 211 22.04 -35.75 -31.39
CA SER A 211 22.14 -36.74 -32.47
C SER A 211 23.28 -36.31 -33.38
N ILE A 212 24.35 -37.08 -33.45
CA ILE A 212 25.38 -36.98 -34.49
C ILE A 212 25.04 -38.07 -35.50
N GLY A 213 24.61 -37.67 -36.68
CA GLY A 213 24.46 -38.54 -37.85
C GLY A 213 25.75 -38.58 -38.64
N SER A 214 26.13 -39.75 -39.01
CA SER A 214 27.11 -40.05 -40.04
C SER A 214 26.55 -39.83 -41.44
#